data_eea64c09bb7df374c49c4271961588c2
#
_entry.id   eea64c09bb7df374c49c4271961588c2
#
_cell.length_a   1.000
_cell.length_b   1.000
_cell.length_c   1.000
_cell.angle_alpha   90.00
_cell.angle_beta   90.00
_cell.angle_gamma   90.00
#
_symmetry.space_group_name_H-M   'P 1'
#
loop_
_entity.id
_entity.type
_entity.pdbx_description
1 polymer ?
#
loop_
_entity_poly.entity_id
_entity_poly.type
_entity_poly.pdbx_seq_one_letter_code
_entity_poly.pdbx_strand_id
1 'polypeptide(L)'
;METYALTTATYQRRALFVRTANAELLVKTLFHYRDQGRYKFHGFVVMPEHLHVLLSPSENQTIERCAQCIKGGFSHEVRKQFAGEVWQTGFHEHRIRDAEDFRKQLGYIAANPGRRGLVDWAFVHTRFLDRLDPMPDRFER
;
A
#
# COMPACT_ATOMS: atom_id res chain seq x y z
N MET A 1 16.94 1.61 8.92
CA MET A 1 15.83 1.49 7.96
C MET A 1 14.52 1.83 8.68
N GLU A 2 13.90 2.90 8.31
CA GLU A 2 12.62 3.31 8.88
C GLU A 2 11.46 2.52 8.27
N THR A 3 10.35 2.46 9.01
CA THR A 3 9.13 1.80 8.56
C THR A 3 7.98 2.79 8.66
N TYR A 4 7.10 2.78 7.67
CA TYR A 4 6.00 3.74 7.58
C TYR A 4 4.69 3.05 7.23
N ALA A 5 3.60 3.57 7.81
CA ALA A 5 2.25 3.33 7.31
C ALA A 5 1.92 4.50 6.37
N LEU A 6 1.73 4.19 5.11
CA LEU A 6 1.45 5.17 4.05
C LEU A 6 0.00 5.05 3.62
N THR A 7 -0.70 6.18 3.50
CA THR A 7 -2.08 6.23 3.00
C THR A 7 -2.17 7.24 1.88
N THR A 8 -2.78 6.85 0.77
CA THR A 8 -3.03 7.75 -0.35
C THR A 8 -4.39 7.46 -0.98
N ALA A 9 -5.08 8.50 -1.41
CA ALA A 9 -6.43 8.40 -1.96
C ALA A 9 -6.47 8.71 -3.45
N THR A 10 -7.48 8.18 -4.13
CA THR A 10 -7.76 8.52 -5.53
C THR A 10 -8.27 9.96 -5.64
N TYR A 11 -8.10 10.55 -6.82
CA TYR A 11 -8.60 11.88 -7.13
C TYR A 11 -10.10 11.97 -6.91
N GLN A 12 -10.51 12.94 -6.07
CA GLN A 12 -11.91 13.12 -5.66
C GLN A 12 -12.52 11.86 -5.04
N ARG A 13 -11.66 10.98 -4.49
CA ARG A 13 -12.06 9.71 -3.85
C ARG A 13 -12.95 8.84 -4.73
N ARG A 14 -12.70 8.87 -6.05
CA ARG A 14 -13.42 8.00 -6.97
C ARG A 14 -13.12 6.54 -6.67
N ALA A 15 -14.14 5.69 -6.77
CA ALA A 15 -14.04 4.28 -6.43
C ALA A 15 -13.37 3.46 -7.55
N LEU A 16 -12.14 3.83 -7.93
CA LEU A 16 -11.40 3.17 -9.02
C LEU A 16 -11.16 1.69 -8.75
N PHE A 17 -11.00 1.32 -7.49
CA PHE A 17 -10.61 -0.05 -7.13
C PHE A 17 -11.79 -0.98 -6.88
N VAL A 18 -13.01 -0.51 -7.04
CA VAL A 18 -14.20 -1.38 -7.14
C VAL A 18 -14.06 -2.24 -8.39
N ARG A 19 -13.43 -1.70 -9.44
CA ARG A 19 -13.16 -2.47 -10.65
C ARG A 19 -11.96 -3.39 -10.36
N THR A 20 -12.21 -4.70 -10.41
CA THR A 20 -11.22 -5.72 -10.07
C THR A 20 -9.91 -5.55 -10.83
N ALA A 21 -9.96 -5.27 -12.13
CA ALA A 21 -8.76 -5.08 -12.93
C ALA A 21 -7.88 -3.95 -12.42
N ASN A 22 -8.46 -2.86 -11.92
CA ASN A 22 -7.70 -1.73 -11.35
C ASN A 22 -7.06 -2.11 -10.02
N ALA A 23 -7.79 -2.81 -9.16
CA ALA A 23 -7.26 -3.26 -7.87
C ALA A 23 -6.12 -4.27 -8.08
N GLU A 24 -6.28 -5.23 -8.99
CA GLU A 24 -5.24 -6.19 -9.33
C GLU A 24 -3.99 -5.50 -9.86
N LEU A 25 -4.16 -4.48 -10.70
CA LEU A 25 -3.04 -3.71 -11.25
C LEU A 25 -2.28 -2.99 -10.14
N LEU A 26 -2.98 -2.42 -9.16
CA LEU A 26 -2.31 -1.75 -8.05
C LEU A 26 -1.54 -2.76 -7.18
N VAL A 27 -2.13 -3.91 -6.87
CA VAL A 27 -1.44 -4.97 -6.12
C VAL A 27 -0.18 -5.40 -6.87
N LYS A 28 -0.29 -5.61 -8.19
CA LYS A 28 0.85 -5.97 -9.04
C LYS A 28 1.94 -4.89 -8.99
N THR A 29 1.55 -3.62 -9.01
CA THR A 29 2.47 -2.49 -8.92
C THR A 29 3.23 -2.50 -7.58
N LEU A 30 2.53 -2.75 -6.47
CA LEU A 30 3.14 -2.83 -5.15
C LEU A 30 4.23 -3.90 -5.08
N PHE A 31 3.94 -5.10 -5.56
CA PHE A 31 4.90 -6.19 -5.57
C PHE A 31 6.03 -5.97 -6.57
N HIS A 32 5.75 -5.33 -7.69
CA HIS A 32 6.75 -5.00 -8.69
C HIS A 32 7.91 -4.18 -8.09
N TYR A 33 7.59 -3.11 -7.37
CA TYR A 33 8.62 -2.27 -6.76
C TYR A 33 9.28 -2.92 -5.55
N ARG A 34 8.55 -3.73 -4.81
CA ARG A 34 9.13 -4.57 -3.75
C ARG A 34 10.18 -5.52 -4.36
N ASP A 35 9.85 -6.18 -5.45
CA ASP A 35 10.75 -7.14 -6.10
C ASP A 35 11.96 -6.45 -6.73
N GLN A 36 11.84 -5.17 -7.08
CA GLN A 36 12.97 -4.35 -7.52
C GLN A 36 13.85 -3.87 -6.36
N GLY A 37 13.50 -4.19 -5.12
CA GLY A 37 14.29 -3.78 -3.96
C GLY A 37 14.08 -2.35 -3.50
N ARG A 38 12.98 -1.72 -3.90
CA ARG A 38 12.68 -0.33 -3.49
C ARG A 38 12.30 -0.23 -2.02
N TYR A 39 11.67 -1.26 -1.48
CA TYR A 39 11.24 -1.31 -0.08
C TYR A 39 11.00 -2.76 0.35
N LYS A 40 10.98 -2.97 1.67
CA LYS A 40 10.40 -4.17 2.26
C LYS A 40 8.90 -3.92 2.40
N PHE A 41 8.11 -4.93 2.12
CA PHE A 41 6.65 -4.79 2.00
C PHE A 41 5.97 -5.68 3.02
N HIS A 42 5.38 -5.06 4.06
CA HIS A 42 4.88 -5.79 5.23
C HIS A 42 3.39 -6.03 5.22
N GLY A 43 2.62 -5.14 4.64
CA GLY A 43 1.18 -5.27 4.62
C GLY A 43 0.53 -4.19 3.76
N PHE A 44 -0.72 -4.44 3.37
CA PHE A 44 -1.46 -3.49 2.55
C PHE A 44 -2.95 -3.81 2.52
N VAL A 45 -3.73 -2.83 2.14
CA VAL A 45 -5.10 -3.01 1.67
C VAL A 45 -5.39 -1.98 0.58
N VAL A 46 -5.97 -2.46 -0.52
CA VAL A 46 -6.50 -1.59 -1.58
C VAL A 46 -7.99 -1.45 -1.31
N MET A 47 -8.40 -0.31 -0.78
CA MET A 47 -9.82 0.01 -0.56
C MET A 47 -10.41 0.60 -1.84
N PRO A 48 -11.74 0.69 -1.97
CA PRO A 48 -12.34 1.22 -3.21
C PRO A 48 -11.77 2.56 -3.68
N GLU A 49 -11.41 3.46 -2.77
CA GLU A 49 -10.98 4.82 -3.10
C GLU A 49 -9.63 5.22 -2.50
N HIS A 50 -8.91 4.28 -1.86
CA HIS A 50 -7.59 4.59 -1.29
C HIS A 50 -6.76 3.34 -1.05
N LEU A 51 -5.49 3.58 -0.75
CA LEU A 51 -4.50 2.54 -0.48
C LEU A 51 -3.86 2.79 0.88
N HIS A 52 -3.74 1.73 1.68
CA HIS A 52 -2.89 1.71 2.88
C HIS A 52 -1.76 0.71 2.65
N VAL A 53 -0.53 1.11 2.95
CA VAL A 53 0.65 0.25 2.82
C VAL A 53 1.52 0.40 4.05
N LEU A 54 2.04 -0.73 4.54
CA LEU A 54 3.05 -0.77 5.58
C LEU A 54 4.35 -1.23 4.93
N LEU A 55 5.34 -0.35 4.86
CA LEU A 55 6.57 -0.62 4.14
C LEU A 55 7.79 0.03 4.79
N SER A 56 8.97 -0.52 4.47
CA SER A 56 10.25 0.04 4.91
C SER A 56 11.08 0.38 3.68
N PRO A 57 11.26 1.68 3.36
CA PRO A 57 12.10 2.07 2.23
C PRO A 57 13.49 1.48 2.35
N SER A 58 14.06 1.03 1.24
CA SER A 58 15.42 0.52 1.19
C SER A 58 16.42 1.64 1.44
N GLU A 59 17.67 1.28 1.76
CA GLU A 59 18.69 2.20 2.25
C GLU A 59 18.83 3.49 1.43
N ASN A 60 18.74 3.41 0.12
CA ASN A 60 18.88 4.57 -0.77
C ASN A 60 17.55 5.15 -1.24
N GLN A 61 16.47 4.81 -0.53
CA GLN A 61 15.12 5.28 -0.86
C GLN A 61 14.56 6.13 0.27
N THR A 62 13.58 6.96 -0.08
CA THR A 62 12.79 7.72 0.88
C THR A 62 11.34 7.28 0.77
N ILE A 63 10.53 7.59 1.78
CA ILE A 63 9.08 7.32 1.71
C ILE A 63 8.44 8.07 0.54
N GLU A 64 8.91 9.28 0.25
CA GLU A 64 8.41 10.09 -0.86
C GLU A 64 8.69 9.42 -2.20
N ARG A 65 9.88 8.84 -2.37
CA ARG A 65 10.23 8.12 -3.60
C ARG A 65 9.44 6.83 -3.74
N CYS A 66 9.20 6.12 -2.64
CA CYS A 66 8.37 4.92 -2.66
C CYS A 66 6.94 5.26 -3.08
N ALA A 67 6.37 6.33 -2.50
CA ALA A 67 5.04 6.81 -2.88
C ALA A 67 4.99 7.19 -4.36
N GLN A 68 6.01 7.88 -4.85
CA GLN A 68 6.14 8.26 -6.26
C GLN A 68 6.15 7.05 -7.19
N CYS A 69 6.93 6.02 -6.84
CA CYS A 69 6.99 4.79 -7.62
C CYS A 69 5.62 4.12 -7.70
N ILE A 70 4.97 3.95 -6.56
CA ILE A 70 3.67 3.28 -6.48
C ILE A 70 2.61 4.06 -7.25
N LYS A 71 2.46 5.34 -6.95
CA LYS A 71 1.44 6.18 -7.59
C LYS A 71 1.70 6.39 -9.07
N GLY A 72 2.96 6.68 -9.42
CA GLY A 72 3.36 6.90 -10.81
C GLY A 72 3.28 5.64 -11.65
N GLY A 73 3.72 4.51 -11.11
CA GLY A 73 3.67 3.23 -11.81
C GLY A 73 2.25 2.81 -12.12
N PHE A 74 1.36 2.93 -11.15
CA PHE A 74 -0.06 2.64 -11.35
C PHE A 74 -0.68 3.59 -12.37
N SER A 75 -0.45 4.90 -12.23
CA SER A 75 -1.00 5.92 -13.15
C SER A 75 -0.56 5.69 -14.59
N HIS A 76 0.71 5.36 -14.78
CA HIS A 76 1.25 5.09 -16.11
C HIS A 76 0.49 3.96 -16.80
N GLU A 77 0.22 2.88 -16.07
CA GLU A 77 -0.48 1.72 -16.64
C GLU A 77 -1.98 1.97 -16.83
N VAL A 78 -2.64 2.53 -15.81
CA VAL A 78 -4.10 2.71 -15.86
C VAL A 78 -4.52 3.74 -16.90
N ARG A 79 -3.66 4.73 -17.21
CA ARG A 79 -3.96 5.77 -18.21
C ARG A 79 -4.02 5.26 -19.63
N LYS A 80 -3.58 4.05 -19.88
CA LYS A 80 -3.78 3.40 -21.19
C LYS A 80 -5.26 3.18 -21.48
N GLN A 81 -6.10 3.12 -20.42
CA GLN A 81 -7.52 2.86 -20.53
C GLN A 81 -8.40 3.85 -19.79
N PHE A 82 -7.78 4.85 -19.14
CA PHE A 82 -8.49 5.78 -18.28
C PHE A 82 -7.90 7.18 -18.42
N ALA A 83 -8.72 8.15 -18.81
CA ALA A 83 -8.31 9.54 -18.94
C ALA A 83 -8.60 10.31 -17.66
N GLY A 84 -7.74 11.29 -17.35
CA GLY A 84 -7.93 12.19 -16.21
C GLY A 84 -7.01 11.91 -15.05
N GLU A 85 -7.21 12.64 -13.97
CA GLU A 85 -6.40 12.50 -12.76
C GLU A 85 -6.71 11.18 -12.07
N VAL A 86 -5.66 10.49 -11.60
CA VAL A 86 -5.78 9.19 -10.94
C VAL A 86 -5.74 9.37 -9.42
N TRP A 87 -4.74 10.11 -8.93
CA TRP A 87 -4.49 10.26 -7.50
C TRP A 87 -4.76 11.68 -7.01
N GLN A 88 -5.24 11.77 -5.77
CA GLN A 88 -5.20 13.03 -5.02
C GLN A 88 -3.74 13.40 -4.78
N THR A 89 -3.41 14.68 -4.80
CA THR A 89 -2.06 15.16 -4.53
C THR A 89 -1.64 14.82 -3.10
N GLY A 90 -0.40 14.35 -2.95
CA GLY A 90 0.17 14.05 -1.64
C GLY A 90 -0.20 12.68 -1.09
N PHE A 91 0.14 12.47 0.16
CA PHE A 91 -0.13 11.25 0.90
C PHE A 91 0.07 11.52 2.39
N HIS A 92 -0.45 10.62 3.23
CA HIS A 92 -0.23 10.65 4.67
C HIS A 92 0.77 9.55 5.04
N GLU A 93 1.65 9.84 5.99
CA GLU A 93 2.58 8.86 6.52
C GLU A 93 2.55 8.86 8.04
N HIS A 94 2.74 7.68 8.61
CA HIS A 94 2.93 7.49 10.04
C HIS A 94 4.20 6.66 10.20
N ARG A 95 5.22 7.20 10.86
CA ARG A 95 6.45 6.47 11.12
C ARG A 95 6.24 5.49 12.26
N ILE A 96 6.55 4.23 12.02
CA ILE A 96 6.39 3.17 13.02
C ILE A 96 7.47 3.31 14.08
N ARG A 97 7.07 3.34 15.35
CA ARG A 97 7.96 3.60 16.49
C ARG A 97 8.53 2.34 17.10
N ASP A 98 7.74 1.27 17.18
CA ASP A 98 8.11 0.04 17.88
C ASP A 98 7.27 -1.15 17.36
N ALA A 99 7.52 -2.33 17.93
CA ALA A 99 6.81 -3.55 17.54
C ALA A 99 5.31 -3.46 17.79
N GLU A 100 4.90 -2.85 18.89
CA GLU A 100 3.48 -2.67 19.22
C GLU A 100 2.79 -1.81 18.16
N ASP A 101 3.41 -0.68 17.78
CA ASP A 101 2.90 0.20 16.74
C ASP A 101 2.81 -0.54 15.40
N PHE A 102 3.84 -1.31 15.05
CA PHE A 102 3.85 -2.13 13.84
C PHE A 102 2.63 -3.06 13.80
N ARG A 103 2.44 -3.84 14.87
CA ARG A 103 1.33 -4.81 14.94
C ARG A 103 -0.03 -4.12 14.90
N LYS A 104 -0.13 -2.97 15.56
CA LYS A 104 -1.36 -2.17 15.59
C LYS A 104 -1.73 -1.69 14.18
N GLN A 105 -0.75 -1.14 13.46
CA GLN A 105 -0.99 -0.67 12.08
C GLN A 105 -1.31 -1.83 11.15
N LEU A 106 -0.60 -2.94 11.28
CA LEU A 106 -0.86 -4.12 10.46
C LEU A 106 -2.27 -4.65 10.69
N GLY A 107 -2.69 -4.73 11.95
CA GLY A 107 -4.05 -5.15 12.32
C GLY A 107 -5.12 -4.19 11.83
N TYR A 108 -4.87 -2.90 11.92
CA TYR A 108 -5.77 -1.86 11.41
C TYR A 108 -5.98 -2.02 9.90
N ILE A 109 -4.89 -2.22 9.16
CA ILE A 109 -4.94 -2.42 7.71
C ILE A 109 -5.75 -3.68 7.37
N ALA A 110 -5.47 -4.78 8.05
CA ALA A 110 -6.16 -6.06 7.80
C ALA A 110 -7.66 -5.98 8.09
N ALA A 111 -8.06 -5.21 9.11
CA ALA A 111 -9.45 -5.08 9.52
C ALA A 111 -10.24 -4.07 8.69
N ASN A 112 -9.57 -3.26 7.88
CA ASN A 112 -10.20 -2.16 7.13
C ASN A 112 -11.37 -2.60 6.25
N PRO A 113 -11.25 -3.67 5.43
CA PRO A 113 -12.40 -4.10 4.61
C PRO A 113 -13.63 -4.47 5.45
N GLY A 114 -13.42 -5.21 6.54
CA GLY A 114 -14.53 -5.61 7.43
C GLY A 114 -15.26 -4.43 8.04
N ARG A 115 -14.53 -3.41 8.48
CA ARG A 115 -15.14 -2.18 9.03
C ARG A 115 -16.01 -1.44 8.01
N ARG A 116 -15.72 -1.61 6.73
CA ARG A 116 -16.47 -1.02 5.62
C ARG A 116 -17.54 -1.96 5.06
N GLY A 117 -17.73 -3.12 5.67
CA GLY A 117 -18.70 -4.10 5.22
C GLY A 117 -18.33 -4.84 3.93
N LEU A 118 -17.06 -4.82 3.56
CA LEU A 118 -16.55 -5.51 2.37
C LEU A 118 -16.27 -6.97 2.73
N VAL A 119 -17.19 -7.87 2.37
CA VAL A 119 -17.07 -9.30 2.66
C VAL A 119 -16.19 -9.96 1.59
N ASP A 120 -15.30 -10.86 2.04
CA ASP A 120 -14.40 -11.61 1.15
C ASP A 120 -13.55 -10.72 0.23
N TRP A 121 -13.13 -9.57 0.75
CA TRP A 121 -12.31 -8.63 -0.01
C TRP A 121 -10.95 -9.24 -0.32
N ALA A 122 -10.62 -9.33 -1.61
CA ALA A 122 -9.42 -10.03 -2.09
C ALA A 122 -8.13 -9.18 -1.99
N PHE A 123 -8.24 -7.86 -1.90
CA PHE A 123 -7.09 -6.94 -2.08
C PHE A 123 -6.54 -6.46 -0.75
N VAL A 124 -6.24 -7.41 0.12
CA VAL A 124 -5.66 -7.18 1.43
C VAL A 124 -4.52 -8.18 1.66
N HIS A 125 -3.49 -7.78 2.41
CA HIS A 125 -2.26 -8.57 2.56
C HIS A 125 -2.47 -9.98 3.12
N THR A 126 -3.55 -10.23 3.87
CA THR A 126 -3.86 -11.57 4.40
C THR A 126 -4.05 -12.63 3.30
N ARG A 127 -4.30 -12.20 2.07
CA ARG A 127 -4.43 -13.09 0.91
C ARG A 127 -3.08 -13.32 0.20
N PHE A 128 -1.97 -12.73 0.70
CA PHE A 128 -0.66 -12.74 0.04
C PHE A 128 0.48 -13.02 1.04
N LEU A 129 0.20 -13.71 2.14
CA LEU A 129 1.14 -13.83 3.27
C LEU A 129 2.51 -14.41 2.90
N ASP A 130 2.56 -15.29 1.91
CA ASP A 130 3.80 -15.92 1.46
C ASP A 130 4.73 -14.98 0.67
N ARG A 131 4.24 -13.81 0.30
CA ARG A 131 4.99 -12.85 -0.51
C ARG A 131 5.41 -11.59 0.27
N LEU A 132 5.07 -11.52 1.53
CA LEU A 132 5.32 -10.33 2.36
C LEU A 132 6.60 -10.48 3.17
N ASP A 133 7.20 -9.34 3.49
CA ASP A 133 8.40 -9.30 4.31
C ASP A 133 8.01 -9.22 5.79
N PRO A 134 8.74 -9.90 6.67
CA PRO A 134 8.43 -9.92 8.10
C PRO A 134 8.71 -8.55 8.76
N MET A 135 8.20 -8.39 9.98
CA MET A 135 8.52 -7.21 10.79
C MET A 135 10.04 -7.06 10.89
N PRO A 136 10.57 -5.84 10.70
CA PRO A 136 12.00 -5.62 10.82
C PRO A 136 12.56 -6.04 12.18
N ASP A 137 13.74 -6.69 12.18
CA ASP A 137 14.37 -7.24 13.39
C ASP A 137 14.56 -6.20 14.50
N ARG A 138 14.81 -4.95 14.15
CA ARG A 138 15.02 -3.89 15.13
C ARG A 138 13.82 -3.67 16.07
N PHE A 139 12.63 -4.10 15.66
CA PHE A 139 11.42 -3.99 16.48
C PHE A 139 11.23 -5.18 17.42
N GLU A 140 11.97 -6.25 17.25
CA GLU A 140 11.81 -7.48 18.03
C GLU A 140 12.51 -7.45 19.39
N ARG A 141 13.16 -6.35 19.75
CA ARG A 141 13.90 -6.20 21.00
C ARG A 141 12.98 -5.78 22.16
#